data_51c1be50ad06ef36a86fdf8b0d739065
#
_entry.id   51c1be50ad06ef36a86fdf8b0d739065
#
_cell.length_a   1.000
_cell.length_b   1.000
_cell.length_c   1.000
_cell.angle_alpha   90.00
_cell.angle_beta   90.00
_cell.angle_gamma   90.00
#
_symmetry.space_group_name_H-M   'P 1'
#
loop_
_entity.id
_entity.type
_entity.pdbx_description
1 polymer ?
#
loop_
_entity_poly.entity_id
_entity_poly.type
_entity_poly.pdbx_seq_one_letter_code
_entity_poly.pdbx_strand_id
1 'polypeptide(L)'
;MRLDEVNSIIGRKVVVKVPATSANLGPGFDTLGMALSYYDELEVEAVDTTDSVVEVIGEGAGDVPTGDDNLVVKSIAYTFAHYRQPMPGLRLKAKNYIPHGRGMGSSGAAVVSGIMAAKGLLDGLVEMSANDLLQIATELEGHPDNVAPALFGGLTIA
;
A
#
# COMPACT_ATOMS: atom_id res chain seq x y z
N MET A 1 10.17 -22.48 -4.67
CA MET A 1 9.79 -21.26 -5.40
C MET A 1 9.74 -21.60 -6.89
N ARG A 2 8.62 -21.43 -7.52
CA ARG A 2 8.48 -21.71 -8.95
C ARG A 2 8.95 -20.48 -9.72
N LEU A 3 10.07 -20.61 -10.42
CA LEU A 3 10.62 -19.55 -11.28
C LEU A 3 9.61 -19.06 -12.32
N ASP A 4 8.74 -19.95 -12.77
CA ASP A 4 7.70 -19.63 -13.76
C ASP A 4 6.66 -18.65 -13.22
N GLU A 5 6.35 -18.68 -11.92
CA GLU A 5 5.38 -17.78 -11.30
C GLU A 5 5.95 -16.36 -11.14
N VAL A 6 7.22 -16.22 -10.77
CA VAL A 6 7.91 -14.90 -10.75
C VAL A 6 7.98 -14.33 -12.15
N ASN A 7 8.40 -15.13 -13.12
CA ASN A 7 8.54 -14.68 -14.50
C ASN A 7 7.21 -14.23 -15.12
N SER A 8 6.08 -14.78 -14.66
CA SER A 8 4.76 -14.42 -15.22
C SER A 8 4.34 -12.99 -14.93
N ILE A 9 4.87 -12.36 -13.88
CA ILE A 9 4.51 -10.98 -13.49
C ILE A 9 5.57 -9.94 -13.86
N ILE A 10 6.80 -10.36 -14.21
CA ILE A 10 7.86 -9.44 -14.63
C ILE A 10 7.40 -8.61 -15.83
N GLY A 11 7.58 -7.30 -15.74
CA GLY A 11 7.10 -6.33 -16.72
C GLY A 11 5.71 -5.78 -16.44
N ARG A 12 4.97 -6.35 -15.50
CA ARG A 12 3.68 -5.77 -15.09
C ARG A 12 3.89 -4.42 -14.41
N LYS A 13 3.02 -3.47 -14.74
CA LYS A 13 3.00 -2.13 -14.15
C LYS A 13 1.62 -1.87 -13.55
N VAL A 14 1.61 -1.25 -12.38
CA VAL A 14 0.39 -0.80 -11.72
C VAL A 14 0.55 0.65 -11.28
N VAL A 15 -0.56 1.38 -11.30
CA VAL A 15 -0.67 2.74 -10.75
C VAL A 15 -1.76 2.72 -9.70
N VAL A 16 -1.42 3.20 -8.51
CA VAL A 16 -2.33 3.24 -7.37
C VAL A 16 -2.47 4.68 -6.89
N LYS A 17 -3.69 5.09 -6.61
CA LYS A 17 -4.04 6.37 -6.00
C LYS A 17 -4.76 6.11 -4.69
N VAL A 18 -4.23 6.63 -3.58
CA VAL A 18 -4.78 6.38 -2.25
C VAL A 18 -5.04 7.69 -1.54
N PRO A 19 -6.24 7.89 -0.95
CA PRO A 19 -6.58 9.13 -0.28
C PRO A 19 -5.91 9.28 1.09
N ALA A 20 -5.71 10.52 1.51
CA ALA A 20 -5.54 10.88 2.90
C ALA A 20 -6.80 10.50 3.69
N THR A 21 -6.65 10.34 4.99
CA THR A 21 -7.76 10.01 5.87
C THR A 21 -7.72 10.83 7.14
N SER A 22 -8.90 11.00 7.73
CA SER A 22 -9.04 11.50 9.09
C SER A 22 -9.72 10.43 9.93
N ALA A 23 -9.15 10.14 11.06
CA ALA A 23 -9.65 9.13 12.00
C ALA A 23 -9.79 9.72 13.40
N ASN A 24 -10.26 8.92 14.37
CA ASN A 24 -10.54 9.39 15.73
C ASN A 24 -11.53 10.57 15.76
N LEU A 25 -12.60 10.44 14.96
CA LEU A 25 -13.62 11.48 14.81
C LEU A 25 -14.48 11.56 16.07
N GLY A 26 -14.15 12.49 16.98
CA GLY A 26 -14.89 12.70 18.21
C GLY A 26 -15.05 11.41 19.03
N PRO A 27 -16.28 10.99 19.38
CA PRO A 27 -16.52 9.78 20.16
C PRO A 27 -16.29 8.47 19.40
N GLY A 28 -15.95 8.52 18.10
CA GLY A 28 -15.74 7.35 17.26
C GLY A 28 -14.38 6.68 17.45
N PHE A 29 -13.39 7.35 18.01
CA PHE A 29 -12.03 6.85 18.23
C PHE A 29 -11.54 5.91 17.11
N ASP A 30 -11.18 4.66 17.45
CA ASP A 30 -10.62 3.68 16.50
C ASP A 30 -11.66 3.06 15.54
N THR A 31 -12.91 3.49 15.59
CA THR A 31 -14.02 2.94 14.80
C THR A 31 -14.36 3.76 13.57
N LEU A 32 -14.32 5.09 13.68
CA LEU A 32 -14.74 5.99 12.61
C LEU A 32 -13.52 6.53 11.84
N GLY A 33 -13.60 6.47 10.53
CA GLY A 33 -12.62 7.06 9.63
C GLY A 33 -13.25 7.65 8.38
N MET A 34 -12.65 8.70 7.85
CA MET A 34 -13.13 9.40 6.66
C MET A 34 -12.00 9.60 5.65
N ALA A 35 -12.28 9.29 4.38
CA ALA A 35 -11.37 9.60 3.28
C ALA A 35 -11.49 11.08 2.89
N LEU A 36 -10.36 11.67 2.59
CA LEU A 36 -10.24 13.07 2.17
C LEU A 36 -9.88 13.13 0.68
N SER A 37 -10.25 14.20 -0.01
CA SER A 37 -9.92 14.42 -1.42
C SER A 37 -8.49 14.95 -1.60
N TYR A 38 -7.53 14.23 -1.05
CA TYR A 38 -6.10 14.50 -1.13
C TYR A 38 -5.36 13.19 -1.24
N TYR A 39 -4.56 12.98 -2.29
CA TYR A 39 -4.12 11.64 -2.68
C TYR A 39 -2.61 11.54 -2.81
N ASP A 40 -2.06 10.39 -2.43
CA ASP A 40 -0.75 9.92 -2.87
C ASP A 40 -0.90 9.07 -4.13
N GLU A 41 0.11 9.09 -4.98
CA GLU A 41 0.19 8.26 -6.19
C GLU A 41 1.41 7.35 -6.11
N LEU A 42 1.24 6.10 -6.53
CA LEU A 42 2.29 5.10 -6.58
C LEU A 42 2.29 4.40 -7.93
N GLU A 43 3.44 4.40 -8.59
CA GLU A 43 3.70 3.57 -9.77
C GLU A 43 4.64 2.43 -9.37
N VAL A 44 4.29 1.19 -9.74
CA VAL A 44 5.11 0.01 -9.45
C VAL A 44 5.27 -0.82 -10.70
N GLU A 45 6.51 -1.22 -10.96
CA GLU A 45 6.87 -2.16 -12.03
C GLU A 45 7.60 -3.36 -11.43
N ALA A 46 7.15 -4.56 -11.77
CA ALA A 46 7.88 -5.79 -11.45
C ALA A 46 9.04 -5.97 -12.42
N VAL A 47 10.25 -6.10 -11.88
CA VAL A 47 11.48 -6.18 -12.67
C VAL A 47 12.27 -7.44 -12.34
N ASP A 48 13.12 -7.86 -13.28
CA ASP A 48 13.97 -9.05 -13.11
C ASP A 48 15.22 -8.75 -12.28
N THR A 49 14.98 -8.39 -11.01
CA THR A 49 16.02 -8.14 -10.01
C THR A 49 15.60 -8.77 -8.67
N THR A 50 16.53 -8.82 -7.72
CA THR A 50 16.22 -9.29 -6.35
C THR A 50 15.79 -8.16 -5.44
N ASP A 51 16.39 -6.97 -5.61
CA ASP A 51 16.16 -5.82 -4.73
C ASP A 51 15.14 -4.85 -5.33
N SER A 52 14.42 -4.17 -4.44
CA SER A 52 13.48 -3.12 -4.82
C SER A 52 14.10 -1.74 -4.62
N VAL A 53 13.73 -0.80 -5.50
CA VAL A 53 14.19 0.59 -5.47
C VAL A 53 12.98 1.52 -5.52
N VAL A 54 12.96 2.51 -4.63
CA VAL A 54 11.89 3.51 -4.53
C VAL A 54 12.45 4.89 -4.82
N GLU A 55 11.88 5.57 -5.81
CA GLU A 55 12.04 7.00 -6.01
C GLU A 55 10.90 7.72 -5.29
N VAL A 56 11.22 8.62 -4.36
CA VAL A 56 10.26 9.38 -3.58
C VAL A 56 10.28 10.84 -4.00
N ILE A 57 9.12 11.38 -4.36
CA ILE A 57 8.91 12.77 -4.75
C ILE A 57 7.90 13.38 -3.78
N GLY A 58 8.17 14.56 -3.25
CA GLY A 58 7.30 15.26 -2.31
C GLY A 58 7.60 14.91 -0.86
N GLU A 59 6.57 14.63 -0.08
CA GLU A 59 6.70 14.31 1.35
C GLU A 59 7.57 13.08 1.59
N GLY A 60 8.51 13.19 2.52
CA GLY A 60 9.43 12.12 2.89
C GLY A 60 10.63 11.96 1.95
N ALA A 61 10.73 12.75 0.87
CA ALA A 61 11.89 12.69 -0.02
C ALA A 61 13.17 13.02 0.76
N GLY A 62 14.14 12.10 0.71
CA GLY A 62 15.40 12.21 1.47
C GLY A 62 15.33 11.70 2.91
N ASP A 63 14.14 11.46 3.46
CA ASP A 63 13.95 11.02 4.85
C ASP A 63 13.52 9.56 4.98
N VAL A 64 12.71 9.07 4.05
CA VAL A 64 12.22 7.69 4.08
C VAL A 64 13.19 6.74 3.36
N PRO A 65 13.23 5.44 3.75
CA PRO A 65 14.05 4.45 3.04
C PRO A 65 13.69 4.35 1.56
N THR A 66 14.68 4.10 0.72
CA THR A 66 14.54 3.98 -0.74
C THR A 66 14.74 2.56 -1.28
N GLY A 67 14.78 1.58 -0.39
CA GLY A 67 14.96 0.17 -0.72
C GLY A 67 13.90 -0.70 -0.05
N ASP A 68 14.27 -1.93 0.26
CA ASP A 68 13.38 -2.94 0.82
C ASP A 68 12.82 -2.58 2.21
N ASP A 69 13.44 -1.64 2.91
CA ASP A 69 12.94 -1.11 4.20
C ASP A 69 11.85 -0.06 4.06
N ASN A 70 11.53 0.39 2.86
CA ASN A 70 10.42 1.31 2.63
C ASN A 70 9.08 0.66 3.01
N LEU A 71 8.21 1.39 3.68
CA LEU A 71 6.92 0.87 4.17
C LEU A 71 6.02 0.33 3.05
N VAL A 72 6.02 0.99 1.89
CA VAL A 72 5.26 0.52 0.73
C VAL A 72 5.80 -0.83 0.25
N VAL A 73 7.13 -0.96 0.12
CA VAL A 73 7.77 -2.22 -0.28
C VAL A 73 7.47 -3.33 0.71
N LYS A 74 7.58 -3.04 2.00
CA LYS A 74 7.24 -4.00 3.07
C LYS A 74 5.78 -4.45 2.99
N SER A 75 4.87 -3.55 2.69
CA SER A 75 3.44 -3.87 2.54
C SER A 75 3.17 -4.75 1.32
N ILE A 76 3.85 -4.50 0.21
CA ILE A 76 3.81 -5.38 -0.97
C ILE A 76 4.34 -6.76 -0.61
N ALA A 77 5.52 -6.83 0.01
CA ALA A 77 6.14 -8.09 0.40
C ALA A 77 5.28 -8.90 1.36
N TYR A 78 4.68 -8.24 2.34
CA TYR A 78 3.75 -8.88 3.28
C TYR A 78 2.53 -9.48 2.56
N THR A 79 1.97 -8.75 1.60
CA THR A 79 0.81 -9.21 0.83
C THR A 79 1.17 -10.39 -0.07
N PHE A 80 2.31 -10.34 -0.76
CA PHE A 80 2.81 -11.49 -1.53
C PHE A 80 3.00 -12.72 -0.65
N ALA A 81 3.63 -12.57 0.51
CA ALA A 81 3.85 -13.65 1.46
C ALA A 81 2.54 -14.23 2.01
N HIS A 82 1.56 -13.38 2.28
CA HIS A 82 0.24 -13.79 2.77
C HIS A 82 -0.43 -14.77 1.79
N TYR A 83 -0.27 -14.54 0.50
CA TYR A 83 -0.80 -15.42 -0.56
C TYR A 83 0.21 -16.45 -1.06
N ARG A 84 1.35 -16.59 -0.39
CA ARG A 84 2.42 -17.54 -0.75
C ARG A 84 2.90 -17.40 -2.19
N GLN A 85 2.98 -16.15 -2.65
CA GLN A 85 3.47 -15.81 -3.98
C GLN A 85 4.92 -15.29 -3.89
N PRO A 86 5.82 -15.72 -4.78
CA PRO A 86 7.17 -15.19 -4.84
C PRO A 86 7.14 -13.76 -5.37
N MET A 87 7.86 -12.85 -4.71
CA MET A 87 7.96 -11.45 -5.12
C MET A 87 9.27 -11.21 -5.87
N PRO A 88 9.22 -10.66 -7.10
CA PRO A 88 10.42 -10.19 -7.79
C PRO A 88 10.90 -8.87 -7.21
N GLY A 89 12.03 -8.36 -7.72
CA GLY A 89 12.40 -6.97 -7.48
C GLY A 89 11.36 -6.01 -8.05
N LEU A 90 11.25 -4.84 -7.43
CA LEU A 90 10.27 -3.83 -7.83
C LEU A 90 10.96 -2.49 -8.07
N ARG A 91 10.49 -1.77 -9.06
CA ARG A 91 10.83 -0.36 -9.28
C ARG A 91 9.61 0.47 -8.98
N LEU A 92 9.72 1.35 -7.98
CA LEU A 92 8.60 2.17 -7.49
C LEU A 92 8.91 3.65 -7.69
N LYS A 93 7.85 4.40 -8.01
CA LYS A 93 7.86 5.86 -8.00
C LYS A 93 6.69 6.31 -7.12
N ALA A 94 7.01 6.88 -5.98
CA ALA A 94 6.04 7.38 -5.00
C ALA A 94 5.98 8.90 -5.09
N LYS A 95 4.81 9.42 -5.46
CA LYS A 95 4.49 10.85 -5.42
C LYS A 95 3.63 11.10 -4.19
N ASN A 96 4.27 11.60 -3.13
CA ASN A 96 3.66 11.76 -1.83
C ASN A 96 3.23 13.20 -1.61
N TYR A 97 1.94 13.42 -1.55
CA TYR A 97 1.31 14.71 -1.28
C TYR A 97 0.75 14.79 0.15
N ILE A 98 0.45 13.64 0.77
CA ILE A 98 -0.11 13.57 2.11
C ILE A 98 0.96 13.95 3.13
N PRO A 99 0.75 15.00 3.96
CA PRO A 99 1.73 15.42 4.95
C PRO A 99 1.97 14.33 6.00
N HIS A 100 3.26 14.09 6.29
CA HIS A 100 3.67 13.12 7.31
C HIS A 100 3.51 13.73 8.71
N GLY A 101 3.01 12.92 9.66
CA GLY A 101 2.88 13.32 11.06
C GLY A 101 1.86 14.43 11.32
N ARG A 102 0.90 14.64 10.44
CA ARG A 102 -0.13 15.69 10.53
C ARG A 102 -1.55 15.17 10.76
N GLY A 103 -1.70 13.90 11.13
CA GLY A 103 -3.00 13.30 11.37
C GLY A 103 -3.83 13.05 10.11
N MET A 104 -3.19 12.99 8.94
CA MET A 104 -3.84 12.77 7.65
C MET A 104 -3.68 11.34 7.11
N GLY A 105 -3.23 10.41 7.94
CA GLY A 105 -3.18 8.99 7.62
C GLY A 105 -2.10 8.61 6.60
N SER A 106 -0.94 9.28 6.60
CA SER A 106 0.14 8.99 5.64
C SER A 106 0.67 7.57 5.74
N SER A 107 0.81 7.03 6.94
CA SER A 107 1.23 5.65 7.18
C SER A 107 0.21 4.64 6.64
N GLY A 108 -1.07 4.82 6.97
CA GLY A 108 -2.16 4.00 6.43
C GLY A 108 -2.26 4.06 4.91
N ALA A 109 -2.06 5.24 4.32
CA ALA A 109 -2.03 5.42 2.87
C ALA A 109 -0.87 4.66 2.23
N ALA A 110 0.33 4.67 2.84
CA ALA A 110 1.47 3.91 2.35
C ALA A 110 1.21 2.39 2.40
N VAL A 111 0.65 1.91 3.50
CA VAL A 111 0.28 0.48 3.65
C VAL A 111 -0.75 0.08 2.60
N VAL A 112 -1.82 0.85 2.44
CA VAL A 112 -2.88 0.57 1.47
C VAL A 112 -2.35 0.65 0.03
N SER A 113 -1.49 1.62 -0.27
CA SER A 113 -0.83 1.71 -1.60
C SER A 113 -0.07 0.43 -1.93
N GLY A 114 0.69 -0.09 -0.98
CA GLY A 114 1.44 -1.34 -1.16
C GLY A 114 0.53 -2.55 -1.38
N ILE A 115 -0.54 -2.68 -0.58
CA ILE A 115 -1.50 -3.79 -0.71
C ILE A 115 -2.21 -3.74 -2.06
N MET A 116 -2.65 -2.57 -2.48
CA MET A 116 -3.34 -2.39 -3.77
C MET A 116 -2.40 -2.60 -4.96
N ALA A 117 -1.14 -2.21 -4.83
CA ALA A 117 -0.12 -2.51 -5.84
C ALA A 117 0.09 -4.03 -5.96
N ALA A 118 0.20 -4.74 -4.83
CA ALA A 118 0.31 -6.20 -4.82
C ALA A 118 -0.91 -6.85 -5.49
N LYS A 119 -2.12 -6.37 -5.17
CA LYS A 119 -3.35 -6.85 -5.82
C LYS A 119 -3.29 -6.70 -7.33
N GLY A 120 -2.85 -5.54 -7.82
CA GLY A 120 -2.72 -5.30 -9.26
C GLY A 120 -1.65 -6.17 -9.92
N LEU A 121 -0.50 -6.34 -9.27
CA LEU A 121 0.58 -7.20 -9.77
C LEU A 121 0.19 -8.68 -9.81
N LEU A 122 -0.64 -9.13 -8.88
CA LEU A 122 -1.11 -10.51 -8.76
C LEU A 122 -2.47 -10.76 -9.44
N ASP A 123 -2.97 -9.80 -10.20
CA ASP A 123 -4.24 -9.94 -10.91
C ASP A 123 -4.22 -11.16 -11.84
N GLY A 124 -5.28 -11.96 -11.77
CA GLY A 124 -5.39 -13.23 -12.50
C GLY A 124 -4.68 -14.42 -11.85
N LEU A 125 -3.83 -14.20 -10.83
CA LEU A 125 -3.12 -15.25 -10.09
C LEU A 125 -3.73 -15.50 -8.72
N VAL A 126 -4.21 -14.44 -8.06
CA VAL A 126 -4.79 -14.48 -6.72
C VAL A 126 -6.04 -13.62 -6.71
N GLU A 127 -7.11 -14.12 -6.09
CA GLU A 127 -8.29 -13.33 -5.77
C GLU A 127 -8.17 -12.78 -4.35
N MET A 128 -8.40 -11.46 -4.21
CA MET A 128 -8.35 -10.76 -2.93
C MET A 128 -9.70 -10.09 -2.69
N SER A 129 -10.44 -10.59 -1.68
CA SER A 129 -11.71 -9.99 -1.29
C SER A 129 -11.49 -8.66 -0.54
N ALA A 130 -12.55 -7.84 -0.43
CA ALA A 130 -12.49 -6.62 0.36
C ALA A 130 -12.13 -6.92 1.84
N ASN A 131 -12.66 -8.00 2.40
CA ASN A 131 -12.34 -8.43 3.76
C ASN A 131 -10.87 -8.84 3.91
N ASP A 132 -10.31 -9.56 2.93
CA ASP A 132 -8.88 -9.92 2.94
C ASP A 132 -8.00 -8.66 2.93
N LEU A 133 -8.31 -7.70 2.09
CA LEU A 133 -7.57 -6.44 2.00
C LEU A 133 -7.61 -5.67 3.32
N LEU A 134 -8.78 -5.57 3.94
CA LEU A 134 -8.93 -4.90 5.23
C LEU A 134 -8.17 -5.63 6.33
N GLN A 135 -8.23 -6.96 6.36
CA GLN A 135 -7.50 -7.77 7.33
C GLN A 135 -5.99 -7.54 7.22
N ILE A 136 -5.43 -7.65 6.01
CA ILE A 136 -4.00 -7.43 5.76
C ILE A 136 -3.58 -6.01 6.18
N ALA A 137 -4.36 -5.02 5.79
CA ALA A 137 -4.10 -3.63 6.12
C ALA A 137 -4.13 -3.38 7.64
N THR A 138 -5.10 -3.97 8.33
CA THR A 138 -5.23 -3.86 9.79
C THR A 138 -4.08 -4.56 10.52
N GLU A 139 -3.65 -5.71 10.04
CA GLU A 139 -2.48 -6.42 10.59
C GLU A 139 -1.20 -5.58 10.47
N LEU A 140 -1.02 -4.90 9.34
CA LEU A 140 0.16 -4.06 9.10
C LEU A 140 0.14 -2.74 9.87
N GLU A 141 -1.00 -2.11 10.00
CA GLU A 141 -1.13 -0.81 10.67
C GLU A 141 -1.45 -0.92 12.17
N GLY A 142 -2.05 -2.02 12.59
CA GLY A 142 -2.41 -2.30 13.98
C GLY A 142 -3.86 -1.97 14.35
N HIS A 143 -4.54 -1.13 13.56
CA HIS A 143 -5.95 -0.76 13.75
C HIS A 143 -6.58 -0.31 12.42
N PRO A 144 -7.93 -0.40 12.28
CA PRO A 144 -8.59 -0.20 10.99
C PRO A 144 -8.99 1.24 10.67
N ASP A 145 -8.92 2.18 11.60
CA ASP A 145 -9.54 3.50 11.50
C ASP A 145 -9.03 4.39 10.34
N ASN A 146 -7.75 4.27 9.98
CA ASN A 146 -7.18 4.96 8.82
C ASN A 146 -7.19 4.09 7.55
N VAL A 147 -6.95 2.79 7.69
CA VAL A 147 -6.84 1.92 6.51
C VAL A 147 -8.19 1.62 5.85
N ALA A 148 -9.26 1.51 6.63
CA ALA A 148 -10.59 1.28 6.08
C ALA A 148 -11.05 2.41 5.15
N PRO A 149 -11.00 3.70 5.53
CA PRO A 149 -11.37 4.77 4.61
C PRO A 149 -10.38 4.92 3.44
N ALA A 150 -9.10 4.60 3.63
CA ALA A 150 -8.11 4.60 2.56
C ALA A 150 -8.41 3.53 1.50
N LEU A 151 -8.90 2.35 1.93
CA LEU A 151 -9.31 1.26 1.04
C LEU A 151 -10.63 1.52 0.34
N PHE A 152 -11.64 1.97 1.08
CA PHE A 152 -13.03 1.98 0.62
C PHE A 152 -13.54 3.38 0.28
N GLY A 153 -12.87 4.43 0.71
CA GLY A 153 -13.32 5.81 0.52
C GLY A 153 -14.48 6.18 1.44
N GLY A 154 -14.89 7.43 1.37
CA GLY A 154 -16.04 7.94 2.10
C GLY A 154 -15.88 7.93 3.62
N LEU A 155 -16.96 7.72 4.34
CA LEU A 155 -17.02 7.52 5.79
C LEU A 155 -17.13 6.03 6.08
N THR A 156 -16.26 5.52 6.94
CA THR A 156 -16.24 4.10 7.31
C THR A 156 -16.44 3.91 8.80
N ILE A 157 -17.09 2.80 9.13
CA ILE A 157 -17.20 2.26 10.49
C ILE A 157 -16.53 0.89 10.44
N ALA A 158 -15.44 0.70 11.18
CA ALA A 158 -14.65 -0.51 11.12
C ALA A 158 -14.39 -1.12 12.50
#